data_297d029548da5000715cf65bc9a0995c
#
_entry.id   297d029548da5000715cf65bc9a0995c
#
_cell.length_a   1.000
_cell.length_b   1.000
_cell.length_c   1.000
_cell.angle_alpha   90.00
_cell.angle_beta   90.00
_cell.angle_gamma   90.00
#
_symmetry.space_group_name_H-M   'P 1'
#
loop_
_entity.id
_entity.type
_entity.pdbx_description
1 polymer ?
#
loop_
_entity_poly.entity_id
_entity_poly.type
_entity_poly.pdbx_seq_one_letter_code
_entity_poly.pdbx_strand_id
1 'polypeptide(L)'
;MKCPYCGYQESKVVDSRHSDDGLSIRRRRECLQCQKRFTTYETVESLPIVVIKRDSSRQQFDRNKILNGMLRACEKRPVPFEVLEQKADEIEQTLQNSLEREVSTEYIGELVMDKLRAVDEVAYVRFASVYRQFKDIDTFMKELNKLLESCLLYTSPSPRDY
;
A
#
# COMPACT_ATOMS: atom_id res chain seq x y z
N MET A 1 14.75 19.55 22.19
CA MET A 1 15.01 18.11 22.06
C MET A 1 16.19 17.74 22.96
N LYS A 2 16.07 16.65 23.69
CA LYS A 2 17.08 16.22 24.66
C LYS A 2 18.36 15.78 23.98
N CYS A 3 19.50 16.25 24.46
CA CYS A 3 20.78 15.89 23.89
C CYS A 3 21.09 14.40 24.15
N PRO A 4 21.47 13.60 23.14
CA PRO A 4 21.80 12.19 23.32
C PRO A 4 23.13 11.97 24.02
N TYR A 5 23.95 13.00 24.15
CA TYR A 5 25.28 12.88 24.78
C TYR A 5 25.30 13.27 26.25
N CYS A 6 24.64 14.38 26.62
CA CYS A 6 24.68 14.86 28.02
C CYS A 6 23.31 14.88 28.69
N GLY A 7 22.22 14.68 27.94
CA GLY A 7 20.90 14.68 28.50
C GLY A 7 20.27 16.05 28.73
N TYR A 8 20.91 17.13 28.28
CA TYR A 8 20.38 18.47 28.43
C TYR A 8 19.12 18.65 27.58
N GLN A 9 18.14 19.35 28.12
CA GLN A 9 16.80 19.41 27.52
C GLN A 9 16.69 20.34 26.31
N GLU A 10 17.56 21.32 26.20
CA GLU A 10 17.48 22.34 25.18
C GLU A 10 18.61 22.23 24.14
N SER A 11 18.26 22.47 22.90
CA SER A 11 19.19 22.49 21.79
C SER A 11 18.74 23.56 20.77
N LYS A 12 19.66 24.01 19.94
CA LYS A 12 19.34 24.93 18.85
C LYS A 12 19.52 24.25 17.53
N VAL A 13 18.75 24.67 16.53
CA VAL A 13 18.86 24.16 15.17
C VAL A 13 19.92 24.99 14.46
N VAL A 14 20.95 24.32 13.96
CA VAL A 14 22.05 24.95 13.24
C VAL A 14 21.78 24.97 11.74
N ASP A 15 21.22 23.90 11.20
CA ASP A 15 20.92 23.77 9.78
C ASP A 15 19.68 22.91 9.58
N SER A 16 18.95 23.13 8.48
CA SER A 16 17.78 22.36 8.11
C SER A 16 17.80 22.12 6.62
N ARG A 17 17.55 20.88 6.20
CA ARG A 17 17.49 20.51 4.79
C ARG A 17 16.31 19.59 4.55
N HIS A 18 15.65 19.77 3.41
CA HIS A 18 14.57 18.87 3.02
C HIS A 18 15.19 17.61 2.41
N SER A 19 14.51 16.48 2.62
CA SER A 19 14.90 15.26 1.93
C SER A 19 14.50 15.35 0.46
N ASP A 20 15.14 14.56 -0.40
CA ASP A 20 14.90 14.57 -1.84
C ASP A 20 13.45 14.23 -2.19
N ASP A 21 12.80 13.39 -1.39
CA ASP A 21 11.42 12.99 -1.59
C ASP A 21 10.41 13.99 -1.00
N GLY A 22 10.88 15.02 -0.28
CA GLY A 22 10.02 16.02 0.35
C GLY A 22 9.24 15.51 1.57
N LEU A 23 9.46 14.27 2.01
CA LEU A 23 8.67 13.67 3.09
C LEU A 23 9.26 13.89 4.47
N SER A 24 10.50 14.33 4.56
CA SER A 24 11.15 14.58 5.84
C SER A 24 12.05 15.81 5.79
N ILE A 25 12.36 16.35 6.97
CA ILE A 25 13.29 17.45 7.11
C ILE A 25 14.43 16.98 8.00
N ARG A 26 15.67 17.06 7.50
CA ARG A 26 16.84 16.75 8.27
C ARG A 26 17.28 18.01 8.99
N ARG A 27 17.37 17.95 10.32
CA ARG A 27 17.81 19.08 11.12
C ARG A 27 19.12 18.74 11.83
N ARG A 28 20.09 19.63 11.71
CA ARG A 28 21.33 19.54 12.47
C ARG A 28 21.15 20.39 13.73
N ARG A 29 21.26 19.78 14.89
CA ARG A 29 21.06 20.44 16.17
C ARG A 29 22.37 20.49 16.96
N GLU A 30 22.50 21.51 17.82
CA GLU A 30 23.63 21.66 18.70
C GLU A 30 23.13 21.82 20.13
N CYS A 31 23.64 21.04 21.05
CA CYS A 31 23.28 21.12 22.45
C CYS A 31 23.77 22.45 23.04
N LEU A 32 22.93 23.12 23.83
CA LEU A 32 23.29 24.38 24.46
C LEU A 32 24.26 24.20 25.63
N GLN A 33 24.37 22.99 26.21
CA GLN A 33 25.24 22.72 27.31
C GLN A 33 26.59 22.14 26.89
N CYS A 34 26.59 21.00 26.19
CA CYS A 34 27.85 20.32 25.81
C CYS A 34 28.34 20.72 24.41
N GLN A 35 27.57 21.47 23.68
CA GLN A 35 27.91 21.98 22.34
C GLN A 35 28.17 20.90 21.30
N LYS A 36 27.79 19.66 21.57
CA LYS A 36 27.89 18.59 20.60
C LYS A 36 26.74 18.68 19.63
N ARG A 37 27.00 18.32 18.38
CA ARG A 37 26.00 18.36 17.31
C ARG A 37 25.43 16.98 17.08
N PHE A 38 24.14 16.90 16.82
CA PHE A 38 23.44 15.68 16.48
C PHE A 38 22.41 15.96 15.40
N THR A 39 22.05 14.92 14.68
CA THR A 39 21.12 15.02 13.56
C THR A 39 19.76 14.45 13.98
N THR A 40 18.69 15.16 13.65
CA THR A 40 17.32 14.69 13.86
C THR A 40 16.54 14.78 12.55
N TYR A 41 15.49 13.98 12.45
CA TYR A 41 14.61 14.01 11.29
C TYR A 41 13.19 14.32 11.76
N GLU A 42 12.56 15.26 11.05
CA GLU A 42 11.18 15.59 11.30
C GLU A 42 10.36 14.96 10.19
N THR A 43 9.42 14.11 10.51
CA THR A 43 8.54 13.45 9.55
C THR A 43 7.10 13.64 10.01
N VAL A 44 6.18 13.63 9.06
CA VAL A 44 4.75 13.69 9.40
C VAL A 44 4.39 12.38 10.08
N GLU A 45 3.74 12.47 11.23
CA GLU A 45 3.31 11.29 11.94
C GLU A 45 2.20 10.60 11.14
N SER A 46 2.45 9.36 10.75
CA SER A 46 1.42 8.54 10.13
C SER A 46 0.82 7.65 11.21
N LEU A 47 -0.48 7.80 11.41
CA LEU A 47 -1.17 6.94 12.36
C LEU A 47 -1.29 5.53 11.78
N PRO A 48 -1.01 4.49 12.55
CA PRO A 48 -1.07 3.13 12.03
C PRO A 48 -2.50 2.73 11.71
N ILE A 49 -2.68 2.03 10.61
CA ILE A 49 -3.96 1.48 10.20
C ILE A 49 -4.03 0.06 10.75
N VAL A 50 -5.16 -0.27 11.39
CA VAL A 50 -5.39 -1.58 11.97
C VAL A 50 -6.28 -2.38 11.04
N VAL A 51 -5.88 -3.60 10.73
CA VAL A 51 -6.65 -4.52 9.88
C VAL A 51 -7.40 -5.50 10.78
N ILE A 52 -8.71 -5.60 10.59
CA ILE A 52 -9.55 -6.55 11.30
C ILE A 52 -9.71 -7.79 10.43
N LYS A 53 -9.21 -8.92 10.91
CA LYS A 53 -9.32 -10.19 10.21
C LYS A 53 -10.68 -10.85 10.43
N ARG A 54 -10.98 -11.87 9.63
CA ARG A 54 -12.26 -12.60 9.71
C ARG A 54 -12.54 -13.21 11.09
N ASP A 55 -11.48 -13.59 11.82
CA ASP A 55 -11.63 -14.13 13.17
C ASP A 55 -11.72 -13.02 14.23
N SER A 56 -11.91 -11.78 13.83
CA SER A 56 -11.96 -10.59 14.67
C SER A 56 -10.63 -10.21 15.31
N SER A 57 -9.53 -10.87 14.93
CA SER A 57 -8.21 -10.46 15.40
C SER A 57 -7.78 -9.17 14.69
N ARG A 58 -7.00 -8.36 15.40
CA ARG A 58 -6.50 -7.09 14.88
C ARG A 58 -5.03 -7.20 14.60
N GLN A 59 -4.61 -6.68 13.45
CA GLN A 59 -3.23 -6.70 13.05
C GLN A 59 -2.89 -5.37 12.39
N GLN A 60 -1.65 -4.92 12.52
CA GLN A 60 -1.22 -3.70 11.86
C GLN A 60 -1.14 -3.92 10.35
N PHE A 61 -1.53 -2.92 9.58
CA PHE A 61 -1.46 -2.96 8.12
C PHE A 61 -0.02 -3.10 7.67
N ASP A 62 0.23 -4.02 6.75
CA ASP A 62 1.55 -4.25 6.18
C ASP A 62 1.45 -4.23 4.65
N ARG A 63 2.04 -3.20 4.05
CA ARG A 63 2.07 -3.01 2.60
C ARG A 63 2.73 -4.19 1.90
N ASN A 64 3.75 -4.78 2.51
CA ASN A 64 4.47 -5.89 1.90
C ASN A 64 3.60 -7.14 1.70
N LYS A 65 2.64 -7.35 2.57
CA LYS A 65 1.70 -8.48 2.41
C LYS A 65 0.85 -8.30 1.15
N ILE A 66 0.38 -7.08 0.90
CA ILE A 66 -0.39 -6.76 -0.30
C ILE A 66 0.50 -6.93 -1.54
N LEU A 67 1.69 -6.38 -1.52
CA LEU A 67 2.62 -6.48 -2.64
C LEU A 67 2.96 -7.93 -2.98
N ASN A 68 3.24 -8.75 -1.97
CA ASN A 68 3.54 -10.16 -2.17
C ASN A 68 2.33 -10.93 -2.75
N GLY A 69 1.13 -10.62 -2.30
CA GLY A 69 -0.09 -11.21 -2.85
C GLY A 69 -0.28 -10.85 -4.32
N MET A 70 -0.03 -9.60 -4.68
CA MET A 70 -0.11 -9.15 -6.06
C MET A 70 0.98 -9.79 -6.92
N LEU A 71 2.20 -9.94 -6.40
CA LEU A 71 3.30 -10.60 -7.11
C LEU A 71 2.97 -12.06 -7.41
N ARG A 72 2.39 -12.78 -6.45
CA ARG A 72 1.98 -14.17 -6.67
C ARG A 72 0.89 -14.28 -7.73
N ALA A 73 -0.07 -13.35 -7.72
CA ALA A 73 -1.14 -13.34 -8.72
C ALA A 73 -0.61 -13.03 -10.12
N CYS A 74 0.44 -12.22 -10.22
CA CYS A 74 1.04 -11.83 -11.50
C CYS A 74 2.20 -12.74 -11.92
N GLU A 75 2.42 -13.85 -11.23
CA GLU A 75 3.51 -14.77 -11.58
C GLU A 75 3.38 -15.26 -13.00
N LYS A 76 4.46 -15.16 -13.77
CA LYS A 76 4.53 -15.51 -15.20
C LYS A 76 3.63 -14.64 -16.10
N ARG A 77 3.21 -13.49 -15.61
CA ARG A 77 2.50 -12.50 -16.43
C ARG A 77 3.41 -11.33 -16.75
N PRO A 78 3.23 -10.67 -17.90
CA PRO A 78 4.10 -9.56 -18.30
C PRO A 78 3.73 -8.27 -17.58
N VAL A 79 3.77 -8.28 -16.25
CA VAL A 79 3.49 -7.11 -15.43
C VAL A 79 4.77 -6.68 -14.73
N PRO A 80 5.27 -5.47 -14.97
CA PRO A 80 6.48 -4.99 -14.31
C PRO A 80 6.30 -4.83 -12.80
N PHE A 81 7.36 -5.09 -12.05
CA PHE A 81 7.34 -4.96 -10.60
C PHE A 81 6.98 -3.53 -10.16
N GLU A 82 7.48 -2.52 -10.86
CA GLU A 82 7.21 -1.11 -10.55
C GLU A 82 5.71 -0.78 -10.61
N VAL A 83 4.99 -1.40 -11.53
CA VAL A 83 3.53 -1.20 -11.63
C VAL A 83 2.85 -1.73 -10.38
N LEU A 84 3.25 -2.90 -9.89
CA LEU A 84 2.69 -3.49 -8.67
C LEU A 84 3.05 -2.68 -7.43
N GLU A 85 4.26 -2.16 -7.34
CA GLU A 85 4.65 -1.27 -6.25
C GLU A 85 3.79 -0.01 -6.25
N GLN A 86 3.58 0.58 -7.42
CA GLN A 86 2.74 1.76 -7.56
C GLN A 86 1.30 1.47 -7.10
N LYS A 87 0.75 0.33 -7.48
CA LYS A 87 -0.59 -0.06 -7.08
C LYS A 87 -0.69 -0.31 -5.58
N ALA A 88 0.33 -0.92 -4.98
CA ALA A 88 0.38 -1.09 -3.53
C ALA A 88 0.45 0.25 -2.80
N ASP A 89 1.22 1.21 -3.31
CA ASP A 89 1.30 2.56 -2.76
C ASP A 89 -0.05 3.29 -2.88
N GLU A 90 -0.76 3.15 -3.98
CA GLU A 90 -2.09 3.73 -4.16
C GLU A 90 -3.10 3.18 -3.14
N ILE A 91 -3.04 1.88 -2.87
CA ILE A 91 -3.90 1.24 -1.87
C ILE A 91 -3.58 1.78 -0.48
N GLU A 92 -2.31 1.83 -0.12
CA GLU A 92 -1.87 2.37 1.17
C GLU A 92 -2.33 3.82 1.34
N GLN A 93 -2.16 4.63 0.31
CA GLN A 93 -2.57 6.03 0.34
C GLN A 93 -4.08 6.18 0.48
N THR A 94 -4.86 5.34 -0.22
CA THR A 94 -6.32 5.32 -0.09
C THR A 94 -6.75 5.02 1.33
N LEU A 95 -6.09 4.05 1.98
CA LEU A 95 -6.38 3.69 3.36
C LEU A 95 -5.98 4.81 4.33
N GLN A 96 -4.85 5.45 4.10
CA GLN A 96 -4.39 6.57 4.95
C GLN A 96 -5.27 7.80 4.83
N ASN A 97 -5.82 8.06 3.65
CA ASN A 97 -6.74 9.17 3.42
C ASN A 97 -8.14 8.91 3.94
N SER A 98 -8.45 7.65 4.27
CA SER A 98 -9.73 7.32 4.88
C SER A 98 -9.76 7.85 6.31
N LEU A 99 -10.93 8.30 6.74
CA LEU A 99 -11.12 8.76 8.12
C LEU A 99 -11.17 7.59 9.10
N GLU A 100 -11.37 6.38 8.60
CA GLU A 100 -11.43 5.20 9.44
C GLU A 100 -10.04 4.65 9.71
N ARG A 101 -9.76 4.32 10.97
CA ARG A 101 -8.48 3.75 11.37
C ARG A 101 -8.48 2.24 11.37
N GLU A 102 -9.66 1.63 11.34
CA GLU A 102 -9.81 0.20 11.28
C GLU A 102 -10.45 -0.18 9.95
N VAL A 103 -9.84 -1.12 9.25
CA VAL A 103 -10.34 -1.59 7.95
C VAL A 103 -10.41 -3.12 7.98
N SER A 104 -11.41 -3.66 7.29
CA SER A 104 -11.54 -5.11 7.20
C SER A 104 -10.64 -5.69 6.12
N THR A 105 -10.29 -6.96 6.24
CA THR A 105 -9.53 -7.66 5.20
C THR A 105 -10.32 -7.74 3.91
N GLU A 106 -11.65 -7.81 4.00
CA GLU A 106 -12.53 -7.83 2.83
C GLU A 106 -12.41 -6.53 2.04
N TYR A 107 -12.40 -5.40 2.71
CA TYR A 107 -12.26 -4.10 2.06
C TYR A 107 -10.91 -3.98 1.35
N ILE A 108 -9.83 -4.40 2.01
CA ILE A 108 -8.49 -4.39 1.42
C ILE A 108 -8.44 -5.30 0.20
N GLY A 109 -9.03 -6.50 0.31
CA GLY A 109 -9.09 -7.45 -0.80
C GLY A 109 -9.83 -6.89 -2.01
N GLU A 110 -10.93 -6.19 -1.80
CA GLU A 110 -11.66 -5.53 -2.89
C GLU A 110 -10.80 -4.45 -3.56
N LEU A 111 -10.05 -3.65 -2.79
CA LEU A 111 -9.13 -2.66 -3.35
C LEU A 111 -8.04 -3.31 -4.20
N VAL A 112 -7.46 -4.41 -3.71
CA VAL A 112 -6.43 -5.16 -4.44
C VAL A 112 -7.02 -5.71 -5.74
N MET A 113 -8.21 -6.29 -5.68
CA MET A 113 -8.88 -6.84 -6.86
C MET A 113 -9.16 -5.76 -7.91
N ASP A 114 -9.63 -4.60 -7.50
CA ASP A 114 -9.88 -3.48 -8.42
C ASP A 114 -8.58 -3.04 -9.12
N LYS A 115 -7.48 -2.98 -8.37
CA LYS A 115 -6.19 -2.60 -8.96
C LYS A 115 -5.66 -3.67 -9.91
N LEU A 116 -5.78 -4.95 -9.55
CA LEU A 116 -5.33 -6.05 -10.41
C LEU A 116 -6.16 -6.14 -11.68
N ARG A 117 -7.46 -5.87 -11.59
CA ARG A 117 -8.33 -5.89 -12.75
C ARG A 117 -7.87 -4.88 -13.81
N ALA A 118 -7.42 -3.72 -13.39
CA ALA A 118 -6.88 -2.71 -14.30
C ALA A 118 -5.52 -3.08 -14.88
N VAL A 119 -4.75 -3.93 -14.20
CA VAL A 119 -3.41 -4.29 -14.59
C VAL A 119 -3.38 -5.54 -15.47
N ASP A 120 -4.02 -6.61 -15.04
CA ASP A 120 -4.02 -7.90 -15.76
C ASP A 120 -5.21 -8.74 -15.33
N GLU A 121 -6.02 -9.15 -16.30
CA GLU A 121 -7.24 -9.92 -16.04
C GLU A 121 -6.96 -11.30 -15.43
N VAL A 122 -5.90 -11.96 -15.88
CA VAL A 122 -5.52 -13.28 -15.36
C VAL A 122 -5.08 -13.18 -13.91
N ALA A 123 -4.29 -12.15 -13.58
CA ALA A 123 -3.89 -11.90 -12.20
C ALA A 123 -5.11 -11.63 -11.31
N TYR A 124 -6.07 -10.87 -11.81
CA TYR A 124 -7.34 -10.61 -11.11
C TYR A 124 -8.05 -11.94 -10.79
N VAL A 125 -8.22 -12.81 -11.78
CA VAL A 125 -8.90 -14.10 -11.61
C VAL A 125 -8.16 -14.98 -10.60
N ARG A 126 -6.84 -15.04 -10.68
CA ARG A 126 -6.03 -15.81 -9.74
C ARG A 126 -6.20 -15.32 -8.31
N PHE A 127 -6.13 -14.02 -8.11
CA PHE A 127 -6.29 -13.43 -6.79
C PHE A 127 -7.70 -13.66 -6.26
N ALA A 128 -8.71 -13.45 -7.09
CA ALA A 128 -10.10 -13.65 -6.71
C ALA A 128 -10.40 -15.10 -6.33
N SER A 129 -9.80 -16.06 -7.04
CA SER A 129 -10.02 -17.49 -6.77
C SER A 129 -9.51 -17.90 -5.37
N VAL A 130 -8.42 -17.28 -4.93
CA VAL A 130 -7.87 -17.54 -3.60
C VAL A 130 -8.59 -16.72 -2.53
N TYR A 131 -8.81 -15.45 -2.80
CA TYR A 131 -9.37 -14.52 -1.83
C TYR A 131 -10.84 -14.77 -1.52
N ARG A 132 -11.66 -14.98 -2.54
CA ARG A 132 -13.10 -15.19 -2.37
C ARG A 132 -13.46 -16.63 -1.98
N GLN A 133 -12.52 -17.56 -2.11
CA GLN A 133 -12.74 -18.97 -1.75
C GLN A 133 -14.04 -19.49 -2.34
N PHE A 134 -14.12 -19.50 -3.67
CA PHE A 134 -15.31 -20.01 -4.36
C PHE A 134 -15.62 -21.44 -3.96
N LYS A 135 -16.86 -21.66 -3.54
CA LYS A 135 -17.27 -22.98 -3.06
C LYS A 135 -17.49 -23.97 -4.19
N ASP A 136 -17.83 -23.50 -5.37
CA ASP A 136 -18.12 -24.36 -6.52
C ASP A 136 -17.74 -23.67 -7.82
N ILE A 137 -17.77 -24.44 -8.90
CA ILE A 137 -17.41 -23.96 -10.24
C ILE A 137 -18.44 -22.97 -10.75
N ASP A 138 -19.71 -23.14 -10.40
CA ASP A 138 -20.79 -22.27 -10.88
C ASP A 138 -20.62 -20.82 -10.38
N THR A 139 -20.27 -20.64 -9.12
CA THR A 139 -20.00 -19.32 -8.55
C THR A 139 -18.80 -18.69 -9.24
N PHE A 140 -17.76 -19.48 -9.50
CA PHE A 140 -16.56 -19.03 -10.20
C PHE A 140 -16.91 -18.59 -11.63
N MET A 141 -17.71 -19.35 -12.33
CA MET A 141 -18.15 -19.04 -13.70
C MET A 141 -18.97 -17.75 -13.74
N LYS A 142 -19.81 -17.50 -12.75
CA LYS A 142 -20.57 -16.27 -12.65
C LYS A 142 -19.65 -15.05 -12.52
N GLU A 143 -18.61 -15.15 -11.73
CA GLU A 143 -17.62 -14.07 -11.57
C GLU A 143 -16.85 -13.83 -12.87
N LEU A 144 -16.48 -14.90 -13.59
CA LEU A 144 -15.83 -14.78 -14.89
C LEU A 144 -16.74 -14.10 -15.91
N ASN A 145 -18.03 -14.45 -15.93
CA ASN A 145 -18.99 -13.85 -16.85
C ASN A 145 -19.17 -12.35 -16.57
N LYS A 146 -19.21 -11.95 -15.31
CA LYS A 146 -19.24 -10.53 -14.93
C LYS A 146 -18.01 -9.78 -15.44
N LEU A 147 -16.85 -10.42 -15.35
CA LEU A 147 -15.61 -9.83 -15.81
C LEU A 147 -15.63 -9.66 -17.33
N LEU A 148 -16.12 -10.66 -18.07
CA LEU A 148 -16.23 -10.59 -19.52
C LEU A 148 -17.20 -9.50 -19.96
N GLU A 149 -18.33 -9.34 -19.29
CA GLU A 149 -19.28 -8.27 -19.57
C GLU A 149 -18.65 -6.90 -19.35
N SER A 150 -17.90 -6.72 -18.28
CA SER A 150 -17.17 -5.49 -18.03
C SER A 150 -16.14 -5.20 -19.10
N CYS A 151 -15.41 -6.21 -19.56
CA CYS A 151 -14.44 -6.06 -20.64
C CYS A 151 -15.11 -5.65 -21.95
N LEU A 152 -16.27 -6.19 -22.26
CA LEU A 152 -17.00 -5.83 -23.46
C LEU A 152 -17.50 -4.39 -23.42
N LEU A 153 -17.78 -3.85 -22.23
CA LEU A 153 -18.21 -2.47 -22.09
C LEU A 153 -17.02 -1.49 -22.25
N TYR A 154 -15.83 -1.90 -21.81
CA TYR A 154 -14.67 -1.03 -21.89
C TYR A 154 -13.91 -1.16 -23.20
N THR A 155 -13.85 -2.34 -23.78
CA THR A 155 -13.15 -2.51 -25.02
C THR A 155 -14.10 -2.23 -26.14
N SER A 156 -13.84 -1.19 -26.85
CA SER A 156 -14.42 -1.00 -28.13
C SER A 156 -14.18 -2.27 -28.92
N PRO A 157 -15.12 -2.76 -29.63
CA PRO A 157 -15.00 -3.98 -30.39
C PRO A 157 -14.09 -3.73 -31.53
N SER A 158 -12.94 -3.49 -31.28
CA SER A 158 -11.95 -3.41 -32.26
C SER A 158 -11.72 -4.78 -32.76
N PRO A 159 -11.79 -4.93 -33.97
CA PRO A 159 -11.66 -6.21 -34.56
C PRO A 159 -10.24 -6.57 -34.63
N ARG A 160 -9.72 -7.04 -33.70
CA ARG A 160 -8.54 -7.38 -33.66
C ARG A 160 -8.31 -8.54 -33.97
N ASP A 161 -8.13 -8.80 -34.63
CA ASP A 161 -7.99 -9.95 -35.07
C ASP A 161 -6.69 -10.17 -35.37
N TYR A 162 -6.20 -11.00 -35.12
CA TYR A 162 -4.99 -11.58 -35.45
C TYR A 162 -4.73 -12.71 -34.64
#